data_3d5f3d95c4e279e2bccd0c4793092682
#
_entry.id   3d5f3d95c4e279e2bccd0c4793092682
#
_cell.length_a   1.000
_cell.length_b   1.000
_cell.length_c   1.000
_cell.angle_alpha   90.00
_cell.angle_beta   90.00
_cell.angle_gamma   90.00
#
_symmetry.space_group_name_H-M   'P 1'
#
loop_
_entity.id
_entity.type
_entity.pdbx_description
1 polymer ?
#
loop_
_entity_poly.entity_id
_entity_poly.type
_entity_poly.pdbx_seq_one_letter_code
_entity_poly.pdbx_strand_id
1 'polypeptide(L)'
;MVFGISDTPSVEPEQLENLIQDGFKLIDVREQDEWNAGHHQSAEHIPMDTITESMDRFKDSEKYIFVCRSGARSGRVTNFIVSQDIESYNLSGGMKELQNFSEKIFNSEGNSGQII
;
A
#
# COMPACT_ATOMS: atom_id res chain seq x y z
N MET A 1 -13.94 -1.12 -19.76
CA MET A 1 -14.55 -0.70 -18.50
C MET A 1 -13.67 0.36 -17.85
N VAL A 2 -14.24 1.45 -17.41
CA VAL A 2 -13.53 2.50 -16.70
C VAL A 2 -13.78 2.32 -15.20
N PHE A 3 -12.72 2.17 -14.42
CA PHE A 3 -12.84 2.07 -12.97
C PHE A 3 -12.91 3.49 -12.39
N GLY A 4 -14.00 3.82 -11.74
CA GLY A 4 -14.05 4.98 -10.86
C GLY A 4 -13.33 4.66 -9.55
N ILE A 5 -13.11 5.68 -8.71
CA ILE A 5 -12.49 5.47 -7.39
C ILE A 5 -13.32 4.49 -6.56
N SER A 6 -14.67 4.55 -6.67
CA SER A 6 -15.59 3.67 -5.95
C SER A 6 -15.50 2.21 -6.39
N ASP A 7 -14.91 1.94 -7.57
CA ASP A 7 -14.80 0.58 -8.11
C ASP A 7 -13.44 -0.05 -7.81
N THR A 8 -12.53 0.68 -7.21
CA THR A 8 -11.21 0.16 -6.85
C THR A 8 -11.36 -0.84 -5.70
N PRO A 9 -10.89 -2.09 -5.87
CA PRO A 9 -10.88 -3.03 -4.75
C PRO A 9 -10.14 -2.42 -3.57
N SER A 10 -10.73 -2.50 -2.39
CA SER A 10 -10.17 -1.83 -1.20
C SER A 10 -10.31 -2.70 0.04
N VAL A 11 -9.42 -2.48 0.99
CA VAL A 11 -9.49 -3.06 2.33
C VAL A 11 -9.41 -1.93 3.36
N GLU A 12 -9.95 -2.17 4.54
CA GLU A 12 -9.97 -1.17 5.59
C GLU A 12 -8.72 -1.28 6.48
N PRO A 13 -8.27 -0.17 7.09
CA PRO A 13 -7.10 -0.20 7.98
C PRO A 13 -7.21 -1.22 9.10
N GLU A 14 -8.40 -1.40 9.65
CA GLU A 14 -8.63 -2.36 10.74
C GLU A 14 -8.35 -3.80 10.34
N GLN A 15 -8.42 -4.11 9.04
CA GLN A 15 -8.21 -5.47 8.51
C GLN A 15 -6.74 -5.77 8.22
N LEU A 16 -5.88 -4.75 8.19
CA LEU A 16 -4.54 -4.87 7.62
C LEU A 16 -3.69 -5.94 8.31
N GLU A 17 -3.64 -5.92 9.64
CA GLU A 17 -2.77 -6.85 10.37
C GLU A 17 -3.16 -8.31 10.12
N ASN A 18 -4.48 -8.60 10.09
CA ASN A 18 -4.97 -9.94 9.80
C ASN A 18 -4.65 -10.36 8.37
N LEU A 19 -4.77 -9.44 7.42
CA LEU A 19 -4.46 -9.73 6.01
C LEU A 19 -2.98 -10.01 5.81
N ILE A 20 -2.11 -9.25 6.47
CA ILE A 20 -0.66 -9.50 6.43
C ILE A 20 -0.36 -10.89 7.00
N GLN A 21 -0.99 -11.28 8.11
CA GLN A 21 -0.83 -12.62 8.68
C GLN A 21 -1.31 -13.71 7.71
N ASP A 22 -2.31 -13.41 6.90
CA ASP A 22 -2.82 -14.33 5.88
C ASP A 22 -1.95 -14.36 4.61
N GLY A 23 -0.83 -13.65 4.59
CA GLY A 23 0.10 -13.69 3.49
C GLY A 23 -0.02 -12.56 2.48
N PHE A 24 -0.91 -11.61 2.69
CA PHE A 24 -1.00 -10.43 1.82
C PHE A 24 0.28 -9.59 1.96
N LYS A 25 0.76 -9.06 0.84
CA LYS A 25 1.96 -8.24 0.81
C LYS A 25 1.60 -6.76 0.76
N LEU A 26 2.13 -5.98 1.69
CA LEU A 26 1.88 -4.55 1.77
C LEU A 26 2.96 -3.80 1.00
N ILE A 27 2.55 -3.00 0.03
CA ILE A 27 3.44 -2.20 -0.82
C ILE A 27 3.14 -0.72 -0.61
N ASP A 28 4.14 0.03 -0.16
CA ASP A 28 4.04 1.48 0.02
C ASP A 28 4.53 2.15 -1.26
N VAL A 29 3.67 2.94 -1.90
CA VAL A 29 3.97 3.56 -3.20
C VAL A 29 4.30 5.03 -3.10
N ARG A 30 4.54 5.52 -1.86
CA ARG A 30 4.84 6.94 -1.61
C ARG A 30 6.28 7.29 -2.02
N GLU A 31 6.58 8.60 -1.95
CA GLU A 31 7.93 9.09 -2.20
C GLU A 31 8.89 8.72 -1.07
N GLN A 32 10.20 8.83 -1.35
CA GLN A 32 11.25 8.42 -0.40
C GLN A 32 11.18 9.20 0.91
N ASP A 33 10.90 10.49 0.88
CA ASP A 33 10.83 11.33 2.08
C ASP A 33 9.64 10.93 2.97
N GLU A 34 8.52 10.60 2.35
CA GLU A 34 7.34 10.11 3.09
C GLU A 34 7.64 8.76 3.76
N TRP A 35 8.29 7.86 3.01
CA TRP A 35 8.72 6.56 3.54
C TRP A 35 9.68 6.72 4.71
N ASN A 36 10.68 7.58 4.55
CA ASN A 36 11.69 7.79 5.59
C ASN A 36 11.09 8.35 6.87
N ALA A 37 10.07 9.20 6.77
CA ALA A 37 9.40 9.80 7.93
C ALA A 37 8.57 8.78 8.71
N GLY A 38 7.94 7.84 8.04
CA GLY A 38 7.16 6.80 8.71
C GLY A 38 6.52 5.83 7.73
N HIS A 39 6.71 4.53 7.97
CA HIS A 39 6.13 3.46 7.17
C HIS A 39 5.79 2.27 8.05
N HIS A 40 4.88 1.42 7.59
CA HIS A 40 4.55 0.21 8.31
C HIS A 40 5.72 -0.78 8.25
N GLN A 41 6.01 -1.44 9.37
CA GLN A 41 7.18 -2.32 9.48
C GLN A 41 7.17 -3.48 8.49
N SER A 42 6.00 -3.91 8.03
CA SER A 42 5.87 -5.04 7.09
C SER A 42 5.79 -4.59 5.64
N ALA A 43 5.85 -3.29 5.37
CA ALA A 43 5.73 -2.76 4.01
C ALA A 43 7.03 -2.88 3.24
N GLU A 44 6.89 -3.12 1.94
CA GLU A 44 7.98 -2.97 0.98
C GLU A 44 7.77 -1.65 0.26
N HIS A 45 8.84 -0.92 -0.01
CA HIS A 45 8.76 0.38 -0.66
C HIS A 45 8.99 0.24 -2.17
N ILE A 46 7.97 0.54 -2.95
CA ILE A 46 8.07 0.63 -4.41
C ILE A 46 7.36 1.93 -4.82
N PRO A 47 8.10 3.04 -5.00
CA PRO A 47 7.48 4.31 -5.38
C PRO A 47 6.61 4.18 -6.63
N MET A 48 5.51 4.93 -6.68
CA MET A 48 4.51 4.80 -7.74
C MET A 48 5.11 4.94 -9.14
N ASP A 49 6.06 5.84 -9.34
CA ASP A 49 6.67 6.09 -10.65
C ASP A 49 7.60 4.96 -11.11
N THR A 50 7.94 4.01 -10.24
CA THR A 50 8.77 2.85 -10.58
C THR A 50 7.96 1.56 -10.74
N ILE A 51 6.65 1.61 -10.57
CA ILE A 51 5.80 0.40 -10.61
C ILE A 51 5.90 -0.32 -11.96
N THR A 52 5.82 0.40 -13.07
CA THR A 52 5.88 -0.23 -14.40
C THR A 52 7.21 -0.90 -14.67
N GLU A 53 8.30 -0.40 -14.09
CA GLU A 53 9.63 -1.00 -14.21
C GLU A 53 9.82 -2.19 -13.27
N SER A 54 8.92 -2.36 -12.32
CA SER A 54 9.02 -3.38 -11.26
C SER A 54 8.00 -4.49 -11.41
N MET A 55 7.37 -4.63 -12.58
CA MET A 55 6.27 -5.57 -12.77
C MET A 55 6.66 -7.03 -12.55
N ASP A 56 7.93 -7.38 -12.77
CA ASP A 56 8.42 -8.73 -12.50
C ASP A 56 8.41 -9.10 -11.01
N ARG A 57 8.26 -8.12 -10.12
CA ARG A 57 8.16 -8.33 -8.67
C ARG A 57 6.77 -8.76 -8.24
N PHE A 58 5.75 -8.59 -9.11
CA PHE A 58 4.36 -8.92 -8.79
C PHE A 58 3.99 -10.26 -9.39
N LYS A 59 3.49 -11.17 -8.55
CA LYS A 59 3.14 -12.53 -8.94
C LYS A 59 1.64 -12.70 -8.95
N ASP A 60 1.10 -13.39 -9.94
CA ASP A 60 -0.33 -13.71 -10.01
C ASP A 60 -0.77 -14.71 -8.93
N SER A 61 0.20 -15.36 -8.27
CA SER A 61 -0.07 -16.26 -7.15
C SER A 61 -0.12 -15.56 -5.79
N GLU A 62 0.16 -14.24 -5.74
CA GLU A 62 0.21 -13.46 -4.51
C GLU A 62 -0.92 -12.44 -4.49
N LYS A 63 -1.19 -11.90 -3.31
CA LYS A 63 -2.19 -10.83 -3.10
C LYS A 63 -1.51 -9.62 -2.51
N TYR A 64 -1.83 -8.44 -3.04
CA TYR A 64 -1.14 -7.19 -2.69
C TYR A 64 -2.10 -6.17 -2.12
N ILE A 65 -1.59 -5.38 -1.18
CA ILE A 65 -2.28 -4.19 -0.66
C ILE A 65 -1.35 -3.02 -0.92
N PHE A 66 -1.85 -2.02 -1.64
CA PHE A 66 -1.08 -0.81 -1.94
C PHE A 66 -1.52 0.31 -1.02
N VAL A 67 -0.55 1.07 -0.51
CA VAL A 67 -0.82 2.18 0.40
C VAL A 67 -0.07 3.43 -0.03
N CYS A 68 -0.74 4.57 0.07
CA CYS A 68 -0.12 5.88 -0.01
C CYS A 68 -0.57 6.73 1.19
N ARG A 69 -0.47 8.04 1.12
CA ARG A 69 -0.85 8.89 2.25
C ARG A 69 -2.34 8.84 2.55
N SER A 70 -3.19 9.00 1.52
CA SER A 70 -4.65 9.14 1.68
C SER A 70 -5.48 8.23 0.79
N GLY A 71 -4.84 7.45 -0.09
CA GLY A 71 -5.52 6.47 -0.93
C GLY A 71 -5.56 6.76 -2.42
N ALA A 72 -5.28 7.99 -2.88
CA ALA A 72 -5.42 8.35 -4.29
C ALA A 72 -4.35 7.71 -5.18
N ARG A 73 -3.07 7.87 -4.83
CA ARG A 73 -1.96 7.29 -5.61
C ARG A 73 -2.03 5.77 -5.60
N SER A 74 -2.24 5.18 -4.43
CA SER A 74 -2.32 3.72 -4.28
C SER A 74 -3.56 3.15 -4.97
N GLY A 75 -4.65 3.91 -5.05
CA GLY A 75 -5.82 3.52 -5.81
C GLY A 75 -5.52 3.37 -7.30
N ARG A 76 -4.76 4.30 -7.87
CA ARG A 76 -4.35 4.21 -9.28
C ARG A 76 -3.44 3.01 -9.51
N VAL A 77 -2.50 2.76 -8.60
CA VAL A 77 -1.61 1.59 -8.69
C VAL A 77 -2.43 0.30 -8.60
N THR A 78 -3.36 0.23 -7.65
CA THR A 78 -4.25 -0.93 -7.50
C THR A 78 -4.98 -1.23 -8.80
N ASN A 79 -5.60 -0.22 -9.41
CA ASN A 79 -6.34 -0.41 -10.66
C ASN A 79 -5.44 -0.91 -11.79
N PHE A 80 -4.22 -0.37 -11.88
CA PHE A 80 -3.26 -0.81 -12.87
C PHE A 80 -2.86 -2.29 -12.67
N ILE A 81 -2.53 -2.68 -11.44
CA ILE A 81 -2.11 -4.04 -11.13
C ILE A 81 -3.27 -5.04 -11.35
N VAL A 82 -4.50 -4.66 -10.95
CA VAL A 82 -5.68 -5.48 -11.22
C VAL A 82 -5.88 -5.66 -12.71
N SER A 83 -5.62 -4.64 -13.53
CA SER A 83 -5.72 -4.76 -15.01
C SER A 83 -4.71 -5.74 -15.58
N GLN A 84 -3.67 -6.11 -14.84
CA GLN A 84 -2.67 -7.11 -15.21
C GLN A 84 -3.00 -8.50 -14.64
N ASP A 85 -4.25 -8.70 -14.20
CA ASP A 85 -4.76 -9.96 -13.64
C ASP A 85 -4.05 -10.41 -12.35
N ILE A 86 -3.64 -9.44 -11.55
CA ILE A 86 -3.02 -9.70 -10.23
C ILE A 86 -3.93 -9.16 -9.15
N GLU A 87 -4.32 -10.01 -8.22
CA GLU A 87 -5.24 -9.63 -7.13
C GLU A 87 -4.61 -8.58 -6.24
N SER A 88 -5.25 -7.41 -6.13
CA SER A 88 -4.70 -6.27 -5.42
C SER A 88 -5.80 -5.40 -4.85
N TYR A 89 -5.48 -4.69 -3.77
CA TYR A 89 -6.41 -3.87 -3.01
C TYR A 89 -5.75 -2.56 -2.61
N ASN A 90 -6.54 -1.52 -2.55
CA ASN A 90 -6.12 -0.22 -2.02
C ASN A 90 -6.42 -0.17 -0.53
N LEU A 91 -5.49 0.32 0.27
CA LEU A 91 -5.76 0.55 1.70
C LEU A 91 -6.56 1.85 1.83
N SER A 92 -7.82 1.72 2.22
CA SER A 92 -8.73 2.87 2.36
C SER A 92 -8.17 3.88 3.36
N GLY A 93 -8.17 5.15 2.98
CA GLY A 93 -7.69 6.23 3.85
C GLY A 93 -6.17 6.31 3.97
N GLY A 94 -5.44 5.34 3.45
CA GLY A 94 -3.98 5.35 3.41
C GLY A 94 -3.30 5.36 4.77
N MET A 95 -2.05 5.80 4.80
CA MET A 95 -1.27 5.89 6.03
C MET A 95 -1.90 6.86 7.04
N LYS A 96 -2.59 7.87 6.54
CA LYS A 96 -3.27 8.85 7.40
C LYS A 96 -4.28 8.18 8.33
N GLU A 97 -5.06 7.22 7.81
CA GLU A 97 -6.01 6.47 8.63
C GLU A 97 -5.33 5.32 9.37
N LEU A 98 -4.38 4.65 8.74
CA LEU A 98 -3.71 3.50 9.34
C LEU A 98 -3.05 3.84 10.67
N GLN A 99 -2.49 5.04 10.82
CA GLN A 99 -1.81 5.43 12.06
C GLN A 99 -2.75 5.41 13.28
N ASN A 100 -4.07 5.43 13.06
CA ASN A 100 -5.04 5.34 14.14
C ASN A 100 -5.33 3.90 14.57
N PHE A 101 -4.85 2.91 13.80
CA PHE A 101 -5.14 1.49 14.01
C PHE A 101 -3.90 0.63 14.18
N SER A 102 -2.70 1.18 13.99
CA SER A 102 -1.48 0.40 14.06
C SER A 102 -0.40 1.18 14.81
N GLU A 103 0.32 0.48 15.68
CA GLU A 103 1.50 1.00 16.36
C GLU A 103 2.80 0.62 15.65
N LYS A 104 2.70 -0.06 14.49
CA LYS A 104 3.82 -0.61 13.76
C LYS A 104 4.36 0.33 12.68
N ILE A 105 4.30 1.64 12.94
CA ILE A 105 4.78 2.67 12.02
C ILE A 105 6.08 3.25 12.57
N PHE A 106 7.15 3.07 11.79
CA PHE A 106 8.49 3.46 12.19
C PHE A 106 9.15 4.30 11.11
N ASN A 107 10.05 5.19 11.51
CA ASN A 107 10.87 5.92 10.55
C ASN A 107 12.09 5.08 10.14
N SER A 108 12.88 5.58 9.20
CA SER A 108 14.04 4.85 8.68
C SER A 108 15.16 4.68 9.70
N GLU A 109 15.10 5.37 10.84
CA GLU A 109 16.06 5.21 11.93
C GLU A 109 15.58 4.20 12.98
N GLY A 110 14.39 3.61 12.78
CA GLY A 110 13.82 2.62 13.70
C GLY A 110 13.07 3.22 14.88
N ASN A 111 12.82 4.52 14.88
CA ASN A 111 12.02 5.20 15.91
C ASN A 111 10.58 5.34 15.45
N SER A 112 9.69 5.80 16.35
CA SER A 112 8.30 6.06 15.98
C SER A 112 8.22 6.97 14.76
N GLY A 113 7.44 6.54 13.76
CA GLY A 113 7.30 7.27 12.52
C GLY A 113 6.18 8.30 12.55
N GLN A 114 6.26 9.23 11.61
CA GLN A 114 5.24 10.26 11.39
C GLN A 114 4.75 10.19 9.96
N ILE A 115 3.48 10.47 9.76
CA ILE A 115 2.89 10.53 8.42
C ILE A 115 2.90 11.99 7.98
N ILE A 116 3.79 12.31 7.08
CA ILE A 116 3.94 13.68 6.58
C ILE A 116 3.08 13.93 5.35
#